data_da15771f49b4dddb4087c9ec2f8d104a
#
_entry.id   da15771f49b4dddb4087c9ec2f8d104a
#
_cell.length_a   1.000
_cell.length_b   1.000
_cell.length_c   1.000
_cell.angle_alpha   90.00
_cell.angle_beta   90.00
_cell.angle_gamma   90.00
#
_symmetry.space_group_name_H-M   'P 1'
#
loop_
_entity.id
_entity.type
_entity.pdbx_description
1 polymer ?
#
loop_
_entity_poly.entity_id
_entity_poly.type
_entity_poly.pdbx_seq_one_letter_code
_entity_poly.pdbx_strand_id
1 'polypeptide(L)'
;GNGAPGITEGEKATKPDLKKVSSKMQMIQSIIDQVFLYDEDATEVEDYIYRGMMAGLNDPYSVYYNANDYKALQDSTNGSYSGIGAMISQNKTTGLCTIVKVFEGSPALEVGMKPGDIVYKVGDTLVAGESLDVLVSNYIKGKEGTQLQITVYRADSDTYVDMTLTRRKIEVPTVESRMLADNVGYVAVSEFDAITVEQFEKAIDDLEKQGMKQLVI
;
A
#
# COMPACT_ATOMS: atom_id res chain seq x y z
N GLY A 1 -55.87 36.96 -11.26
CA GLY A 1 -54.46 36.67 -11.34
C GLY A 1 -54.07 35.69 -10.24
N ASN A 2 -54.03 34.37 -10.57
CA ASN A 2 -53.54 33.35 -9.66
C ASN A 2 -52.00 33.31 -9.80
N GLY A 3 -51.29 33.89 -8.84
CA GLY A 3 -49.86 33.71 -8.66
C GLY A 3 -49.59 32.31 -8.11
N ALA A 4 -48.80 31.51 -8.84
CA ALA A 4 -48.30 30.27 -8.34
C ALA A 4 -47.45 30.53 -7.08
N PRO A 5 -47.51 29.67 -6.05
CA PRO A 5 -46.65 29.82 -4.87
C PRO A 5 -45.20 29.66 -5.30
N GLY A 6 -44.40 30.70 -5.07
CA GLY A 6 -42.95 30.66 -5.26
C GLY A 6 -42.34 29.55 -4.42
N ILE A 7 -41.62 28.66 -5.06
CA ILE A 7 -40.75 27.68 -4.39
C ILE A 7 -39.65 28.52 -3.73
N THR A 8 -39.78 28.75 -2.42
CA THR A 8 -38.67 29.28 -1.62
C THR A 8 -37.55 28.22 -1.69
N GLU A 9 -36.43 28.55 -2.32
CA GLU A 9 -35.21 27.77 -2.17
C GLU A 9 -34.92 27.70 -0.66
N GLY A 10 -35.09 26.51 -0.08
CA GLY A 10 -34.79 26.28 1.33
C GLY A 10 -33.33 26.59 1.57
N GLU A 11 -33.05 27.39 2.62
CA GLU A 11 -31.67 27.60 3.08
C GLU A 11 -30.94 26.28 3.15
N LYS A 12 -29.80 26.17 2.47
CA LYS A 12 -28.95 24.99 2.48
C LYS A 12 -28.51 24.76 3.93
N ALA A 13 -28.91 23.65 4.53
CA ALA A 13 -28.54 23.33 5.90
C ALA A 13 -26.99 23.34 5.99
N THR A 14 -26.45 24.06 6.96
CA THR A 14 -25.02 24.26 7.14
C THR A 14 -24.34 23.03 7.81
N LYS A 15 -25.14 22.17 8.42
CA LYS A 15 -24.67 20.92 9.07
C LYS A 15 -25.70 19.82 8.87
N PRO A 16 -25.26 18.55 8.77
CA PRO A 16 -26.20 17.43 8.70
C PRO A 16 -26.95 17.25 10.02
N ASP A 17 -28.25 16.95 9.94
CA ASP A 17 -29.05 16.53 11.08
C ASP A 17 -28.73 15.04 11.39
N LEU A 18 -27.85 14.83 12.35
CA LEU A 18 -27.38 13.48 12.72
C LEU A 18 -28.51 12.60 13.29
N LYS A 19 -29.54 13.16 13.90
CA LYS A 19 -30.70 12.38 14.37
C LYS A 19 -31.50 11.84 13.20
N LYS A 20 -31.76 12.66 12.20
CA LYS A 20 -32.44 12.25 10.97
C LYS A 20 -31.63 11.23 10.19
N VAL A 21 -30.30 11.43 10.10
CA VAL A 21 -29.37 10.48 9.48
C VAL A 21 -29.44 9.14 10.19
N SER A 22 -29.27 9.10 11.52
CA SER A 22 -29.33 7.87 12.31
C SER A 22 -30.65 7.12 12.15
N SER A 23 -31.80 7.84 12.22
CA SER A 23 -33.10 7.20 12.01
C SER A 23 -33.24 6.56 10.62
N LYS A 24 -32.72 7.22 9.59
CA LYS A 24 -32.74 6.67 8.23
C LYS A 24 -31.82 5.46 8.08
N MET A 25 -30.65 5.50 8.72
CA MET A 25 -29.72 4.36 8.73
C MET A 25 -30.34 3.14 9.40
N GLN A 26 -31.02 3.31 10.56
CA GLN A 26 -31.74 2.22 11.22
C GLN A 26 -32.84 1.62 10.32
N MET A 27 -33.56 2.46 9.56
CA MET A 27 -34.56 1.97 8.61
C MET A 27 -33.90 1.16 7.48
N ILE A 28 -32.76 1.63 6.94
CA ILE A 28 -32.02 0.93 5.91
C ILE A 28 -31.52 -0.42 6.45
N GLN A 29 -30.94 -0.45 7.66
CA GLN A 29 -30.49 -1.68 8.30
C GLN A 29 -31.63 -2.67 8.46
N SER A 30 -32.80 -2.22 8.92
CA SER A 30 -33.97 -3.09 9.05
C SER A 30 -34.43 -3.69 7.72
N ILE A 31 -34.23 -3.00 6.60
CA ILE A 31 -34.51 -3.55 5.26
C ILE A 31 -33.44 -4.57 4.87
N ILE A 32 -32.17 -4.28 5.12
CA ILE A 32 -31.05 -5.23 4.87
C ILE A 32 -31.29 -6.52 5.62
N ASP A 33 -31.59 -6.44 6.92
CA ASP A 33 -31.88 -7.60 7.80
C ASP A 33 -33.02 -8.49 7.26
N GLN A 34 -33.95 -7.92 6.49
CA GLN A 34 -35.11 -8.65 5.95
C GLN A 34 -34.88 -9.26 4.57
N VAL A 35 -34.02 -8.65 3.74
CA VAL A 35 -33.93 -9.00 2.32
C VAL A 35 -32.55 -9.41 1.85
N PHE A 36 -31.49 -9.10 2.60
CA PHE A 36 -30.14 -9.46 2.23
C PHE A 36 -29.88 -10.94 2.57
N LEU A 37 -29.34 -11.68 1.62
CA LEU A 37 -29.22 -13.15 1.71
C LEU A 37 -27.89 -13.64 2.27
N TYR A 38 -26.93 -12.73 2.49
CA TYR A 38 -25.59 -13.07 2.92
C TYR A 38 -25.30 -12.42 4.27
N ASP A 39 -24.24 -12.90 4.95
CA ASP A 39 -23.74 -12.25 6.15
C ASP A 39 -23.12 -10.88 5.78
N GLU A 40 -23.37 -9.87 6.60
CA GLU A 40 -22.73 -8.56 6.46
C GLU A 40 -21.53 -8.45 7.40
N ASP A 41 -20.48 -7.77 6.96
CA ASP A 41 -19.41 -7.33 7.83
C ASP A 41 -19.76 -5.94 8.41
N ALA A 42 -20.20 -5.94 9.67
CA ALA A 42 -20.64 -4.72 10.34
C ALA A 42 -19.52 -3.64 10.37
N THR A 43 -18.26 -4.05 10.52
CA THR A 43 -17.12 -3.13 10.55
C THR A 43 -16.91 -2.48 9.17
N GLU A 44 -17.04 -3.25 8.11
CA GLU A 44 -16.93 -2.74 6.75
C GLU A 44 -18.07 -1.77 6.43
N VAL A 45 -19.30 -2.11 6.81
CA VAL A 45 -20.47 -1.23 6.65
C VAL A 45 -20.26 0.10 7.39
N GLU A 46 -19.80 0.07 8.63
CA GLU A 46 -19.51 1.28 9.41
C GLU A 46 -18.42 2.13 8.73
N ASP A 47 -17.34 1.54 8.27
CA ASP A 47 -16.27 2.24 7.55
C ASP A 47 -16.79 2.95 6.29
N TYR A 48 -17.67 2.31 5.51
CA TYR A 48 -18.29 2.93 4.35
C TYR A 48 -19.20 4.11 4.71
N ILE A 49 -19.88 4.07 5.85
CA ILE A 49 -20.68 5.21 6.34
C ILE A 49 -19.78 6.42 6.62
N TYR A 50 -18.65 6.22 7.30
CA TYR A 50 -17.69 7.29 7.60
C TYR A 50 -17.03 7.83 6.33
N ARG A 51 -16.65 6.95 5.40
CA ARG A 51 -16.13 7.34 4.08
C ARG A 51 -17.16 8.16 3.28
N GLY A 52 -18.43 7.75 3.31
CA GLY A 52 -19.52 8.46 2.66
C GLY A 52 -19.74 9.87 3.23
N MET A 53 -19.59 10.04 4.55
CA MET A 53 -19.67 11.35 5.20
C MET A 53 -18.57 12.30 4.71
N MET A 54 -17.33 11.80 4.60
CA MET A 54 -16.21 12.60 4.09
C MET A 54 -16.35 12.89 2.59
N ALA A 55 -16.77 11.92 1.80
CA ALA A 55 -17.04 12.11 0.38
C ALA A 55 -18.10 13.20 0.11
N GLY A 56 -19.06 13.35 1.03
CA GLY A 56 -20.09 14.40 0.95
C GLY A 56 -19.55 15.84 1.07
N LEU A 57 -18.29 16.02 1.53
CA LEU A 57 -17.63 17.33 1.57
C LEU A 57 -17.20 17.81 0.17
N ASN A 58 -17.10 16.90 -0.79
CA ASN A 58 -16.62 17.15 -2.15
C ASN A 58 -15.22 17.81 -2.18
N ASP A 59 -14.37 17.41 -1.23
CA ASP A 59 -12.98 17.83 -1.10
C ASP A 59 -12.07 16.58 -1.25
N PRO A 60 -11.20 16.51 -2.28
CA PRO A 60 -10.37 15.35 -2.54
C PRO A 60 -9.30 15.09 -1.47
N TYR A 61 -9.02 16.07 -0.61
CA TYR A 61 -8.04 15.94 0.47
C TYR A 61 -8.64 15.49 1.79
N SER A 62 -9.98 15.51 1.92
CA SER A 62 -10.68 15.08 3.12
C SER A 62 -11.04 13.61 3.02
N VAL A 63 -10.28 12.76 3.69
CA VAL A 63 -10.42 11.29 3.65
C VAL A 63 -10.59 10.74 5.07
N TYR A 64 -11.46 9.75 5.23
CA TYR A 64 -11.52 8.92 6.44
C TYR A 64 -10.59 7.72 6.27
N TYR A 65 -9.77 7.49 7.25
CA TYR A 65 -8.95 6.29 7.39
C TYR A 65 -9.38 5.51 8.63
N ASN A 66 -9.66 4.23 8.50
CA ASN A 66 -9.74 3.35 9.66
C ASN A 66 -8.34 3.13 10.26
N ALA A 67 -8.27 2.41 11.38
CA ALA A 67 -6.98 2.20 12.08
C ALA A 67 -5.92 1.51 11.20
N ASN A 68 -6.34 0.57 10.35
CA ASN A 68 -5.43 -0.16 9.46
C ASN A 68 -4.98 0.72 8.29
N ASP A 69 -5.90 1.44 7.65
CA ASP A 69 -5.60 2.37 6.56
C ASP A 69 -4.68 3.51 7.05
N TYR A 70 -4.95 4.05 8.26
CA TYR A 70 -4.11 5.10 8.86
C TYR A 70 -2.70 4.60 9.16
N LYS A 71 -2.59 3.37 9.67
CA LYS A 71 -1.28 2.74 9.88
C LYS A 71 -0.54 2.55 8.56
N ALA A 72 -1.22 2.08 7.52
CA ALA A 72 -0.62 1.92 6.20
C ALA A 72 -0.15 3.27 5.60
N LEU A 73 -0.93 4.34 5.80
CA LEU A 73 -0.53 5.69 5.42
C LEU A 73 0.72 6.16 6.17
N GLN A 74 0.77 5.94 7.49
CA GLN A 74 1.94 6.29 8.30
C GLN A 74 3.18 5.51 7.87
N ASP A 75 3.05 4.19 7.65
CA ASP A 75 4.15 3.34 7.19
C ASP A 75 4.67 3.83 5.82
N SER A 76 3.79 4.19 4.90
CA SER A 76 4.13 4.76 3.59
C SER A 76 4.85 6.10 3.73
N THR A 77 4.31 7.03 4.54
CA THR A 77 4.90 8.35 4.75
C THR A 77 6.27 8.28 5.44
N ASN A 78 6.47 7.28 6.29
CA ASN A 78 7.76 7.03 6.95
C ASN A 78 8.78 6.32 6.05
N GLY A 79 8.38 5.91 4.83
CA GLY A 79 9.24 5.16 3.92
C GLY A 79 9.62 3.77 4.44
N SER A 80 8.81 3.19 5.33
CA SER A 80 9.08 1.87 5.90
C SER A 80 7.81 1.05 6.08
N TYR A 81 7.94 -0.26 5.95
CA TYR A 81 6.84 -1.20 6.19
C TYR A 81 7.36 -2.53 6.75
N SER A 82 6.49 -3.33 7.35
CA SER A 82 6.86 -4.67 7.77
C SER A 82 6.51 -5.71 6.69
N GLY A 83 7.52 -6.38 6.16
CA GLY A 83 7.38 -7.32 5.07
C GLY A 83 8.67 -8.07 4.74
N ILE A 84 8.84 -8.41 3.47
CA ILE A 84 9.96 -9.26 3.00
C ILE A 84 11.08 -8.51 2.27
N GLY A 85 10.86 -7.25 1.87
CA GLY A 85 11.86 -6.43 1.17
C GLY A 85 12.04 -6.79 -0.30
N ALA A 86 10.93 -6.92 -1.01
CA ALA A 86 10.91 -7.10 -2.45
C ALA A 86 9.85 -6.19 -3.08
N MET A 87 10.14 -5.68 -4.27
CA MET A 87 9.18 -4.98 -5.11
C MET A 87 8.49 -5.99 -6.02
N ILE A 88 7.17 -5.96 -6.04
CA ILE A 88 6.33 -6.87 -6.81
C ILE A 88 5.55 -6.04 -7.84
N SER A 89 5.45 -6.54 -9.05
CA SER A 89 4.63 -5.96 -10.12
C SER A 89 3.67 -7.00 -10.66
N GLN A 90 2.47 -6.57 -11.00
CA GLN A 90 1.46 -7.44 -11.63
C GLN A 90 1.36 -7.19 -13.12
N ASN A 91 1.47 -8.23 -13.91
CA ASN A 91 1.17 -8.19 -15.33
C ASN A 91 -0.35 -8.10 -15.54
N LYS A 92 -0.83 -7.01 -16.10
CA LYS A 92 -2.27 -6.73 -16.30
C LYS A 92 -2.96 -7.74 -17.23
N THR A 93 -2.22 -8.39 -18.13
CA THR A 93 -2.78 -9.35 -19.08
C THR A 93 -2.88 -10.75 -18.50
N THR A 94 -1.83 -11.20 -17.80
CA THR A 94 -1.78 -12.56 -17.24
C THR A 94 -2.24 -12.64 -15.79
N GLY A 95 -2.33 -11.51 -15.09
CA GLY A 95 -2.62 -11.46 -13.66
C GLY A 95 -1.46 -11.92 -12.76
N LEU A 96 -0.34 -12.34 -13.34
CA LEU A 96 0.78 -12.87 -12.57
C LEU A 96 1.55 -11.78 -11.85
N CYS A 97 1.87 -12.02 -10.59
CA CYS A 97 2.68 -11.15 -9.75
C CYS A 97 4.14 -11.60 -9.76
N THR A 98 5.03 -10.73 -10.23
CA THR A 98 6.46 -11.01 -10.43
C THR A 98 7.32 -10.13 -9.53
N ILE A 99 8.37 -10.70 -8.96
CA ILE A 99 9.39 -9.95 -8.22
C ILE A 99 10.21 -9.14 -9.23
N VAL A 100 10.21 -7.82 -9.12
CA VAL A 100 10.98 -6.93 -10.01
C VAL A 100 12.29 -6.47 -9.38
N LYS A 101 12.33 -6.33 -8.06
CA LYS A 101 13.54 -5.93 -7.32
C LYS A 101 13.54 -6.60 -5.94
N VAL A 102 14.70 -7.00 -5.48
CA VAL A 102 14.94 -7.50 -4.12
C VAL A 102 15.86 -6.50 -3.43
N PHE A 103 15.50 -6.05 -2.24
CA PHE A 103 16.26 -5.03 -1.52
C PHE A 103 17.46 -5.65 -0.79
N GLU A 104 18.56 -4.91 -0.75
CA GLU A 104 19.73 -5.33 -0.01
C GLU A 104 19.44 -5.48 1.49
N GLY A 105 20.04 -6.48 2.13
CA GLY A 105 19.84 -6.76 3.55
C GLY A 105 18.42 -7.23 3.92
N SER A 106 17.57 -7.53 2.95
CA SER A 106 16.19 -7.94 3.18
C SER A 106 16.02 -9.44 3.41
N PRO A 107 14.93 -9.86 4.09
CA PRO A 107 14.59 -11.28 4.22
C PRO A 107 14.47 -12.01 2.87
N ALA A 108 13.97 -11.34 1.83
CA ALA A 108 13.86 -11.91 0.50
C ALA A 108 15.22 -12.22 -0.11
N LEU A 109 16.22 -11.35 0.07
CA LEU A 109 17.57 -11.57 -0.41
C LEU A 109 18.24 -12.75 0.33
N GLU A 110 18.05 -12.84 1.63
CA GLU A 110 18.66 -13.90 2.47
C GLU A 110 18.23 -15.30 2.06
N VAL A 111 16.99 -15.48 1.57
CA VAL A 111 16.50 -16.78 1.09
C VAL A 111 16.75 -17.01 -0.40
N GLY A 112 17.43 -16.10 -1.08
CA GLY A 112 17.78 -16.24 -2.49
C GLY A 112 16.62 -15.97 -3.46
N MET A 113 15.65 -15.15 -3.07
CA MET A 113 14.62 -14.63 -3.98
C MET A 113 15.29 -13.75 -5.04
N LYS A 114 14.80 -13.81 -6.28
CA LYS A 114 15.42 -13.12 -7.42
C LYS A 114 14.39 -12.31 -8.20
N PRO A 115 14.82 -11.22 -8.85
CA PRO A 115 14.03 -10.60 -9.91
C PRO A 115 13.66 -11.64 -10.97
N GLY A 116 12.41 -11.61 -11.43
CA GLY A 116 11.84 -12.59 -12.35
C GLY A 116 11.11 -13.76 -11.68
N ASP A 117 11.29 -13.99 -10.39
CA ASP A 117 10.50 -14.99 -9.65
C ASP A 117 9.01 -14.60 -9.67
N ILE A 118 8.14 -15.54 -10.00
CA ILE A 118 6.69 -15.35 -10.02
C ILE A 118 6.09 -15.91 -8.72
N VAL A 119 5.35 -15.11 -8.00
CA VAL A 119 4.70 -15.54 -6.76
C VAL A 119 3.57 -16.51 -7.12
N TYR A 120 3.69 -17.75 -6.67
CA TYR A 120 2.76 -18.81 -6.98
C TYR A 120 1.83 -19.15 -5.81
N LYS A 121 2.40 -19.30 -4.61
CA LYS A 121 1.71 -19.75 -3.41
C LYS A 121 2.21 -19.02 -2.18
N VAL A 122 1.34 -18.72 -1.22
CA VAL A 122 1.69 -18.19 0.10
C VAL A 122 1.01 -19.04 1.17
N GLY A 123 1.79 -19.67 2.03
CA GLY A 123 1.29 -20.71 2.92
C GLY A 123 0.65 -21.84 2.09
N ASP A 124 -0.59 -22.18 2.40
CA ASP A 124 -1.37 -23.18 1.64
C ASP A 124 -2.25 -22.59 0.53
N THR A 125 -2.22 -21.25 0.37
CA THR A 125 -3.08 -20.54 -0.58
C THR A 125 -2.37 -20.29 -1.91
N LEU A 126 -2.98 -20.74 -3.01
CA LEU A 126 -2.58 -20.34 -4.36
C LEU A 126 -2.97 -18.87 -4.57
N VAL A 127 -1.97 -18.04 -4.91
CA VAL A 127 -2.17 -16.59 -5.10
C VAL A 127 -1.97 -16.16 -6.56
N ALA A 128 -1.76 -17.12 -7.45
CA ALA A 128 -1.69 -16.85 -8.88
C ALA A 128 -3.05 -16.34 -9.39
N GLY A 129 -3.08 -15.09 -9.88
CA GLY A 129 -4.31 -14.42 -10.34
C GLY A 129 -4.98 -13.50 -9.32
N GLU A 130 -4.52 -13.50 -8.06
CA GLU A 130 -4.93 -12.48 -7.08
C GLU A 130 -4.46 -11.09 -7.51
N SER A 131 -5.18 -10.05 -7.11
CA SER A 131 -4.71 -8.68 -7.35
C SER A 131 -3.45 -8.38 -6.53
N LEU A 132 -2.60 -7.48 -7.06
CA LEU A 132 -1.38 -7.08 -6.36
C LEU A 132 -1.65 -6.54 -4.96
N ASP A 133 -2.70 -5.74 -4.81
CA ASP A 133 -3.09 -5.15 -3.52
C ASP A 133 -3.48 -6.23 -2.51
N VAL A 134 -4.27 -7.22 -2.92
CA VAL A 134 -4.66 -8.37 -2.07
C VAL A 134 -3.43 -9.19 -1.71
N LEU A 135 -2.57 -9.52 -2.69
CA LEU A 135 -1.35 -10.27 -2.45
C LEU A 135 -0.46 -9.56 -1.42
N VAL A 136 -0.20 -8.27 -1.63
CA VAL A 136 0.71 -7.51 -0.76
C VAL A 136 0.11 -7.29 0.61
N SER A 137 -1.14 -6.84 0.71
CA SER A 137 -1.76 -6.44 1.98
C SER A 137 -2.12 -7.63 2.87
N ASN A 138 -2.65 -8.72 2.27
CA ASN A 138 -3.18 -9.84 3.04
C ASN A 138 -2.17 -10.96 3.26
N TYR A 139 -1.16 -11.08 2.39
CA TYR A 139 -0.25 -12.22 2.44
C TYR A 139 1.22 -11.82 2.68
N ILE A 140 1.74 -10.80 1.98
CA ILE A 140 3.17 -10.44 2.05
C ILE A 140 3.48 -9.58 3.27
N LYS A 141 2.75 -8.46 3.44
CA LYS A 141 2.87 -7.62 4.63
C LYS A 141 2.36 -8.35 5.87
N GLY A 142 2.79 -7.95 7.03
CA GLY A 142 2.31 -8.50 8.29
C GLY A 142 3.16 -8.07 9.48
N LYS A 143 2.84 -8.60 10.65
CA LYS A 143 3.53 -8.25 11.88
C LYS A 143 5.01 -8.65 11.80
N GLU A 144 5.89 -7.74 12.20
CA GLU A 144 7.32 -7.98 12.32
C GLU A 144 7.62 -9.22 13.19
N GLY A 145 8.61 -10.01 12.79
CA GLY A 145 9.02 -11.25 13.45
C GLY A 145 8.15 -12.47 13.09
N THR A 146 7.07 -12.30 12.33
CA THR A 146 6.27 -13.45 11.88
C THR A 146 6.88 -14.13 10.65
N GLN A 147 6.71 -15.44 10.56
CA GLN A 147 7.18 -16.22 9.41
C GLN A 147 6.18 -16.17 8.26
N LEU A 148 6.70 -16.19 7.05
CA LEU A 148 5.98 -16.30 5.80
C LEU A 148 6.58 -17.45 4.99
N GLN A 149 5.75 -18.41 4.62
CA GLN A 149 6.12 -19.42 3.61
C GLN A 149 5.63 -18.96 2.25
N ILE A 150 6.51 -18.91 1.27
CA ILE A 150 6.20 -18.50 -0.09
C ILE A 150 6.81 -19.49 -1.09
N THR A 151 6.03 -19.88 -2.08
CA THR A 151 6.50 -20.64 -3.23
C THR A 151 6.54 -19.71 -4.43
N VAL A 152 7.68 -19.62 -5.08
CA VAL A 152 7.84 -18.89 -6.34
C VAL A 152 8.10 -19.85 -7.49
N TYR A 153 7.58 -19.51 -8.67
CA TYR A 153 7.98 -20.17 -9.90
C TYR A 153 9.13 -19.40 -10.55
N ARG A 154 10.22 -20.08 -10.82
CA ARG A 154 11.45 -19.53 -11.43
C ARG A 154 11.56 -20.00 -12.85
N ALA A 155 11.26 -19.12 -13.81
CA ALA A 155 11.18 -19.47 -15.22
C ALA A 155 12.53 -19.94 -15.82
N ASP A 156 13.65 -19.34 -15.37
CA ASP A 156 14.99 -19.68 -15.89
C ASP A 156 15.39 -21.15 -15.68
N SER A 157 14.90 -21.75 -14.59
CA SER A 157 15.18 -23.14 -14.24
C SER A 157 13.97 -24.06 -14.37
N ASP A 158 12.80 -23.51 -14.74
CA ASP A 158 11.52 -24.21 -14.79
C ASP A 158 11.20 -24.97 -13.48
N THR A 159 11.39 -24.28 -12.35
CA THR A 159 11.25 -24.89 -11.02
C THR A 159 10.39 -24.05 -10.09
N TYR A 160 9.71 -24.75 -9.17
CA TYR A 160 9.11 -24.13 -8.00
C TYR A 160 10.10 -24.14 -6.86
N VAL A 161 10.26 -23.00 -6.19
CA VAL A 161 11.19 -22.82 -5.07
C VAL A 161 10.40 -22.40 -3.84
N ASP A 162 10.46 -23.23 -2.81
CA ASP A 162 9.87 -22.94 -1.50
C ASP A 162 10.85 -22.14 -0.65
N MET A 163 10.38 -21.08 -0.04
CA MET A 163 11.14 -20.17 0.79
C MET A 163 10.40 -19.89 2.09
N THR A 164 11.13 -19.82 3.19
CA THR A 164 10.61 -19.38 4.48
C THR A 164 11.30 -18.10 4.89
N LEU A 165 10.54 -17.01 5.01
CA LEU A 165 11.04 -15.69 5.35
C LEU A 165 10.50 -15.26 6.72
N THR A 166 11.29 -14.46 7.43
CA THR A 166 10.80 -13.75 8.63
C THR A 166 10.57 -12.29 8.28
N ARG A 167 9.34 -11.81 8.45
CA ARG A 167 9.02 -10.40 8.17
C ARG A 167 9.83 -9.49 9.08
N ARG A 168 10.40 -8.45 8.51
CA ARG A 168 11.13 -7.38 9.23
C ARG A 168 10.63 -6.02 8.80
N LYS A 169 10.97 -5.00 9.59
CA LYS A 169 10.87 -3.62 9.12
C LYS A 169 11.78 -3.44 7.91
N ILE A 170 11.20 -3.03 6.80
CA ILE A 170 11.89 -2.77 5.54
C ILE A 170 11.88 -1.26 5.31
N GLU A 171 13.04 -0.70 5.10
CA GLU A 171 13.22 0.66 4.66
C GLU A 171 13.25 0.66 3.13
N VAL A 172 12.35 1.43 2.52
CA VAL A 172 12.28 1.51 1.06
C VAL A 172 13.47 2.33 0.57
N PRO A 173 14.31 1.81 -0.34
CA PRO A 173 15.39 2.59 -0.91
C PRO A 173 14.82 3.72 -1.79
N THR A 174 14.88 4.95 -1.31
CA THR A 174 14.46 6.15 -2.05
C THR A 174 15.64 6.90 -2.66
N VAL A 175 16.88 6.53 -2.27
CA VAL A 175 18.11 7.12 -2.78
C VAL A 175 19.01 6.01 -3.34
N GLU A 176 19.46 6.19 -4.56
CA GLU A 176 20.48 5.36 -5.19
C GLU A 176 21.71 6.22 -5.50
N SER A 177 22.91 5.70 -5.24
CA SER A 177 24.16 6.44 -5.50
C SER A 177 25.19 5.55 -6.15
N ARG A 178 26.04 6.16 -6.97
CA ARG A 178 27.20 5.50 -7.57
C ARG A 178 28.28 6.51 -7.96
N MET A 179 29.54 6.06 -7.94
CA MET A 179 30.64 6.83 -8.51
C MET A 179 30.67 6.63 -10.03
N LEU A 180 30.69 7.73 -10.78
CA LEU A 180 30.95 7.74 -12.21
C LEU A 180 32.47 7.96 -12.48
N ALA A 181 32.85 7.99 -13.77
CA ALA A 181 34.20 8.37 -14.17
C ALA A 181 34.59 9.77 -13.65
N ASP A 182 35.88 10.06 -13.54
CA ASP A 182 36.45 11.37 -13.14
C ASP A 182 36.03 11.83 -11.73
N ASN A 183 35.73 10.90 -10.83
CA ASN A 183 35.30 11.16 -9.46
C ASN A 183 34.00 12.01 -9.39
N VAL A 184 33.09 11.80 -10.32
CA VAL A 184 31.76 12.39 -10.30
C VAL A 184 30.83 11.46 -9.54
N GLY A 185 30.30 11.89 -8.40
CA GLY A 185 29.21 11.20 -7.70
C GLY A 185 27.89 11.40 -8.42
N TYR A 186 27.09 10.35 -8.53
CA TYR A 186 25.72 10.40 -9.01
C TYR A 186 24.79 9.93 -7.92
N VAL A 187 23.77 10.73 -7.62
CA VAL A 187 22.72 10.41 -6.66
C VAL A 187 21.36 10.57 -7.34
N ALA A 188 20.53 9.56 -7.26
CA ALA A 188 19.14 9.61 -7.74
C ALA A 188 18.21 9.53 -6.54
N VAL A 189 17.25 10.44 -6.46
CA VAL A 189 16.19 10.46 -5.46
C VAL A 189 14.88 10.13 -6.18
N SER A 190 14.23 9.00 -5.82
CA SER A 190 12.99 8.55 -6.43
C SER A 190 11.75 9.08 -5.71
N GLU A 191 11.83 9.26 -4.39
CA GLU A 191 10.72 9.68 -3.53
C GLU A 191 11.26 10.53 -2.36
N PHE A 192 10.39 11.36 -1.78
CA PHE A 192 10.71 12.24 -0.64
C PHE A 192 9.93 11.79 0.60
N ASP A 193 10.36 10.70 1.20
CA ASP A 193 9.83 10.17 2.46
C ASP A 193 10.68 10.62 3.66
N ALA A 194 10.23 10.33 4.87
CA ALA A 194 10.96 10.69 6.08
C ALA A 194 12.38 10.10 6.12
N ILE A 195 12.58 8.91 5.54
CA ILE A 195 13.87 8.20 5.48
C ILE A 195 14.81 8.76 4.41
N THR A 196 14.31 9.49 3.41
CA THR A 196 15.09 9.95 2.27
C THR A 196 16.27 10.83 2.70
N VAL A 197 16.10 11.66 3.73
CA VAL A 197 17.16 12.54 4.24
C VAL A 197 18.35 11.71 4.73
N GLU A 198 18.10 10.73 5.58
CA GLU A 198 19.16 9.86 6.13
C GLU A 198 19.85 9.05 5.03
N GLN A 199 19.10 8.51 4.08
CA GLN A 199 19.65 7.79 2.94
C GLN A 199 20.49 8.70 2.04
N PHE A 200 20.06 9.95 1.83
CA PHE A 200 20.80 10.93 1.03
C PHE A 200 22.10 11.33 1.70
N GLU A 201 22.07 11.66 2.99
CA GLU A 201 23.28 11.99 3.76
C GLU A 201 24.30 10.84 3.70
N LYS A 202 23.84 9.61 3.94
CA LYS A 202 24.70 8.42 3.83
C LYS A 202 25.28 8.25 2.43
N ALA A 203 24.48 8.47 1.38
CA ALA A 203 24.95 8.37 0.00
C ALA A 203 26.06 9.37 -0.31
N ILE A 204 25.92 10.61 0.16
CA ILE A 204 26.94 11.66 0.02
C ILE A 204 28.22 11.28 0.77
N ASP A 205 28.10 10.90 2.05
CA ASP A 205 29.22 10.48 2.87
C ASP A 205 30.02 9.32 2.24
N ASP A 206 29.31 8.34 1.68
CA ASP A 206 29.95 7.18 1.04
C ASP A 206 30.62 7.55 -0.28
N LEU A 207 30.08 8.47 -1.06
CA LEU A 207 30.71 9.00 -2.27
C LEU A 207 31.94 9.89 -1.94
N GLU A 208 31.89 10.68 -0.88
CA GLU A 208 33.02 11.48 -0.42
C GLU A 208 34.21 10.61 0.03
N LYS A 209 33.93 9.53 0.79
CA LYS A 209 34.94 8.52 1.17
C LYS A 209 35.59 7.85 -0.05
N GLN A 210 34.85 7.71 -1.16
CA GLN A 210 35.37 7.20 -2.43
C GLN A 210 36.14 8.25 -3.23
N GLY A 211 36.23 9.49 -2.76
CA GLY A 211 36.99 10.56 -3.40
C GLY A 211 36.21 11.38 -4.42
N MET A 212 34.88 11.50 -4.23
CA MET A 212 34.00 12.35 -5.06
C MET A 212 34.52 13.81 -5.07
N LYS A 213 34.54 14.40 -6.26
CA LYS A 213 34.93 15.80 -6.48
C LYS A 213 33.81 16.66 -7.06
N GLN A 214 32.84 16.04 -7.68
CA GLN A 214 31.69 16.68 -8.30
C GLN A 214 30.47 15.80 -8.05
N LEU A 215 29.28 16.38 -8.01
CA LEU A 215 28.03 15.70 -7.74
C LEU A 215 27.01 16.02 -8.82
N VAL A 216 26.28 14.98 -9.26
CA VAL A 216 25.07 15.08 -10.09
C VAL A 216 23.91 14.47 -9.31
N ILE A 217 22.79 15.16 -9.22
CA ILE A 217 21.56 14.74 -8.56
C ILE A 217 20.45 14.69 -9.63
#